data_8c2a7d5bfab8663e56027281a84114c9
#
_entry.id   8c2a7d5bfab8663e56027281a84114c9
#
_cell.length_a   1.000
_cell.length_b   1.000
_cell.length_c   1.000
_cell.angle_alpha   90.00
_cell.angle_beta   90.00
_cell.angle_gamma   90.00
#
_symmetry.space_group_name_H-M   'P 1'
#
loop_
_entity.id
_entity.type
_entity.pdbx_description
1 polymer ?
#
loop_
_entity_poly.entity_id
_entity_poly.type
_entity_poly.pdbx_seq_one_letter_code
_entity_poly.pdbx_strand_id
1 'polypeptide(L)' 'MSPTPITRQVQYLSNDEAAQVLKLSPRTLEKFRVIGGGPRYRKLGRRVVYSVQDLEAWAEARACENTSDYLVRLVRP' A
#
# COMPACT_ATOMS: atom_id res chain seq x y z
N MET A 1 -22.11 5.55 -21.21
CA MET A 1 -21.56 5.49 -20.86
C MET A 1 -20.78 5.04 -20.72
N SER A 2 -20.45 4.87 -20.42
CA SER A 2 -19.74 4.52 -20.30
C SER A 2 -19.06 4.03 -19.93
N PRO A 3 -18.85 3.86 -19.84
CA PRO A 3 -18.14 3.39 -19.12
C PRO A 3 -17.25 2.76 -19.28
N THR A 4 -17.02 2.52 -19.36
CA THR A 4 -16.22 2.03 -19.53
C THR A 4 -15.19 1.83 -19.12
N PRO A 5 -14.67 2.26 -19.05
CA PRO A 5 -13.46 2.20 -18.61
C PRO A 5 -13.35 1.61 -17.35
N ILE A 6 -14.15 1.00 -17.01
CA ILE A 6 -14.08 0.31 -15.92
C ILE A 6 -12.86 -0.38 -15.70
N THR A 7 -12.34 -1.00 -16.64
CA THR A 7 -11.16 -1.78 -16.49
C THR A 7 -9.98 -0.97 -16.11
N ARG A 8 -10.02 0.31 -16.42
CA ARG A 8 -8.90 1.09 -16.13
C ARG A 8 -9.11 1.95 -14.97
N GLN A 9 -10.10 1.81 -14.24
CA GLN A 9 -10.32 2.63 -13.14
C GLN A 9 -9.24 2.56 -12.16
N VAL A 10 -8.64 3.65 -11.84
CA VAL A 10 -7.61 3.74 -10.83
C VAL A 10 -8.25 4.38 -9.62
N GLN A 11 -8.21 3.72 -8.52
CA GLN A 11 -8.77 4.25 -7.32
C GLN A 11 -7.67 4.80 -6.44
N TYR A 12 -7.80 6.04 -6.05
CA TYR A 12 -6.82 6.67 -5.18
C TYR A 12 -7.34 6.76 -3.77
N LEU A 13 -6.47 6.49 -2.84
CA LEU A 13 -6.81 6.51 -1.43
C LEU A 13 -5.96 7.54 -0.72
N SER A 14 -6.51 8.13 0.30
CA SER A 14 -5.76 9.05 1.13
C SER A 14 -4.79 8.24 1.99
N ASN A 15 -3.91 8.93 2.69
CA ASN A 15 -2.98 8.26 3.58
C ASN A 15 -3.72 7.42 4.60
N ASP A 16 -4.77 7.97 5.18
CA ASP A 16 -5.52 7.24 6.20
C ASP A 16 -6.21 6.02 5.63
N GLU A 17 -6.82 6.19 4.46
CA GLU A 17 -7.50 5.08 3.82
C GLU A 17 -6.52 3.98 3.42
N ALA A 18 -5.37 4.38 2.89
CA ALA A 18 -4.38 3.41 2.50
C ALA A 18 -3.87 2.63 3.70
N ALA A 19 -3.67 3.32 4.80
CA ALA A 19 -3.22 2.67 6.01
C ALA A 19 -4.25 1.65 6.48
N GLN A 20 -5.51 1.99 6.37
CA GLN A 20 -6.56 1.06 6.74
C GLN A 20 -6.52 -0.20 5.90
N VAL A 21 -6.35 -0.02 4.61
CA VAL A 21 -6.29 -1.16 3.70
C VAL A 21 -5.13 -2.06 4.06
N LEU A 22 -4.00 -1.49 4.40
CA LEU A 22 -2.82 -2.25 4.74
C LEU A 22 -2.79 -2.67 6.20
N LYS A 23 -3.75 -2.22 6.98
CA LYS A 23 -3.79 -2.51 8.41
C LYS A 23 -2.59 -1.94 9.13
N LEU A 24 -2.16 -0.78 8.69
CA LEU A 24 -1.06 -0.07 9.32
C LEU A 24 -1.58 1.24 9.90
N SER A 25 -0.81 1.85 10.75
CA SER A 25 -1.19 3.16 11.23
C SER A 25 -0.82 4.20 10.17
N PRO A 26 -1.57 5.30 10.11
CA PRO A 26 -1.23 6.34 9.14
C PRO A 26 0.18 6.88 9.34
N ARG A 27 0.62 6.92 10.56
CA ARG A 27 1.95 7.38 10.87
C ARG A 27 3.01 6.48 10.29
N THR A 28 2.75 5.18 10.27
CA THR A 28 3.68 4.23 9.69
C THR A 28 3.85 4.49 8.20
N LEU A 29 2.76 4.76 7.51
CA LEU A 29 2.85 5.08 6.10
C LEU A 29 3.62 6.36 5.86
N GLU A 30 3.40 7.36 6.69
CA GLU A 30 4.12 8.60 6.58
C GLU A 30 5.61 8.38 6.77
N LYS A 31 5.95 7.52 7.70
CA LYS A 31 7.33 7.22 7.95
C LYS A 31 7.99 6.58 6.75
N PHE A 32 7.28 5.68 6.09
CA PHE A 32 7.80 5.05 4.89
C PHE A 32 8.06 6.08 3.79
N ARG A 33 7.27 7.13 3.71
CA ARG A 33 7.50 8.16 2.72
C ARG A 33 8.79 8.91 2.97
N VAL A 34 9.14 9.03 4.23
CA VAL A 34 10.35 9.74 4.60
C VAL A 34 11.59 8.88 4.45
N ILE A 35 11.54 7.67 4.95
CA ILE A 35 12.73 6.83 4.93
C ILE A 35 12.79 5.89 3.73
N GLY A 36 11.70 5.74 3.02
CA GLY A 36 11.68 4.88 1.86
C GLY A 36 11.23 3.48 2.22
N GLY A 37 11.01 2.68 1.20
CA GLY A 37 10.64 1.29 1.39
C GLY A 37 9.16 1.02 1.47
N GLY A 38 8.35 2.06 1.36
CA GLY A 38 6.90 1.88 1.40
C GLY A 38 6.30 1.76 0.02
N PRO A 39 4.98 1.76 -0.04
CA PRO A 39 4.31 1.67 -1.32
C PRO A 39 4.48 2.96 -2.11
N ARG A 40 4.32 2.84 -3.40
CA ARG A 40 4.42 3.98 -4.26
C ARG A 40 3.29 4.94 -3.96
N TYR A 41 3.54 6.20 -4.06
CA TYR A 41 2.52 7.19 -3.81
C TYR A 41 2.61 8.30 -4.83
N ARG A 42 1.57 9.11 -4.90
CA ARG A 42 1.57 10.26 -5.80
C ARG A 42 1.23 11.49 -5.01
N LYS A 43 1.86 12.56 -5.38
CA LYS A 43 1.60 13.81 -4.73
C LYS A 43 0.85 14.69 -5.70
N LEU A 44 -0.41 14.88 -5.46
CA LEU A 44 -1.27 15.69 -6.30
C LEU A 44 -1.55 16.98 -5.58
N GLY A 45 -0.84 18.02 -5.98
CA GLY A 45 -0.94 19.28 -5.29
C GLY A 45 -0.40 19.10 -3.89
N ARG A 46 -1.23 19.31 -2.90
CA ARG A 46 -0.82 19.14 -1.53
C ARG A 46 -1.23 17.81 -0.97
N ARG A 47 -1.91 17.01 -1.74
CA ARG A 47 -2.40 15.76 -1.26
C ARG A 47 -1.52 14.62 -1.66
N VAL A 48 -1.32 13.70 -0.74
CA VAL A 48 -0.62 12.46 -1.03
C VAL A 48 -1.67 11.39 -1.14
N VAL A 49 -1.64 10.65 -2.24
CA VAL A 49 -2.60 9.59 -2.46
C VAL A 49 -1.88 8.33 -2.90
N TYR A 50 -2.54 7.21 -2.73
CA TYR A 50 -2.01 5.92 -3.11
C TYR A 50 -3.02 5.24 -4.00
N SER A 51 -2.57 4.54 -5.02
CA SER A 51 -3.51 3.75 -5.80
C SER A 51 -3.63 2.38 -5.15
N VAL A 52 -4.80 1.81 -5.25
CA VAL A 52 -5.04 0.49 -4.68
C VAL A 52 -4.08 -0.52 -5.28
N GLN A 53 -3.84 -0.42 -6.56
CA GLN A 53 -2.94 -1.33 -7.23
C GLN A 53 -1.52 -1.26 -6.70
N ASP A 54 -1.07 -0.05 -6.43
CA ASP A 54 0.28 0.12 -5.89
C ASP A 54 0.37 -0.46 -4.49
N LEU A 55 -0.68 -0.31 -3.70
CA LEU A 55 -0.68 -0.88 -2.37
C LEU A 55 -0.63 -2.40 -2.42
N GLU A 56 -1.40 -2.96 -3.31
CA GLU A 56 -1.43 -4.40 -3.46
C GLU A 56 -0.09 -4.94 -3.93
N ALA A 57 0.50 -4.26 -4.90
CA ALA A 57 1.78 -4.70 -5.42
C ALA A 57 2.85 -4.66 -4.35
N TRP A 58 2.84 -3.61 -3.56
CA TRP A 58 3.81 -3.47 -2.48
C TRP A 58 3.63 -4.57 -1.45
N ALA A 59 2.39 -4.82 -1.06
CA ALA A 59 2.12 -5.83 -0.05
C ALA A 59 2.49 -7.22 -0.54
N GLU A 60 2.22 -7.49 -1.81
CA GLU A 60 2.57 -8.76 -2.39
C GLU A 60 4.07 -8.98 -2.43
N ALA A 61 4.78 -7.95 -2.79
CA ALA A 61 6.22 -8.05 -2.84
C ALA A 61 6.80 -8.31 -1.46
N ARG A 62 6.23 -7.65 -0.47
CA ARG A 62 6.72 -7.88 0.88
C ARG A 62 6.34 -9.25 1.39
N ALA A 63 5.20 -9.75 1.01
CA ALA A 63 4.81 -11.08 1.40
C ALA A 63 5.81 -12.10 0.85
N CYS A 64 6.22 -11.90 -0.38
CA CYS A 64 7.21 -12.78 -0.98
C CYS A 64 8.55 -12.67 -0.29
N GLU A 65 8.96 -11.47 -0.02
CA GLU A 65 10.24 -11.26 0.62
C GLU A 65 10.29 -11.84 2.01
N ASN A 66 9.19 -11.80 2.70
CA ASN A 66 9.14 -12.19 4.08
C ASN A 66 8.60 -13.58 4.35
N THR A 67 8.58 -14.39 3.33
CA THR A 67 8.05 -15.72 3.49
C THR A 67 8.75 -16.48 4.60
N SER A 68 10.04 -16.42 4.61
CA SER A 68 10.81 -17.12 5.64
C SER A 68 10.48 -16.61 7.03
N ASP A 69 10.43 -15.31 7.17
CA ASP A 69 10.11 -14.72 8.44
C ASP A 69 8.74 -15.11 8.90
N TYR A 70 7.81 -15.12 7.97
CA TYR A 70 6.46 -15.48 8.29
C TYR A 70 6.38 -16.91 8.82
N LEU A 71 7.05 -17.81 8.15
CA LEU A 71 7.06 -19.20 8.57
C LEU A 71 7.73 -19.37 9.92
N VAL A 72 8.77 -18.64 10.15
CA VAL A 72 9.46 -18.70 11.41
C VAL A 72 8.54 -18.24 12.53
N ARG A 73 7.79 -17.20 12.29
CA ARG A 73 6.90 -16.69 13.29
C ARG A 73 5.79 -17.66 13.61
N LEU A 74 5.33 -18.39 12.62
CA LEU A 74 4.30 -19.35 12.82
C LEU A 74 4.80 -20.52 13.64
N VAL A 75 6.03 -20.87 13.45
CA VAL A 75 6.60 -21.99 14.16
C VAL A 75 7.02 -21.61 15.56
N ARG A 76 7.54 -20.42 15.72
CA ARG A 76 7.99 -19.99 17.00
C ARG A 76 6.87 -19.41 17.76
N PRO A 77 6.63 -19.75 18.92
CA PRO A 77 5.55 -19.23 19.75
C PRO A 77 5.75 -17.81 20.21
#